data_ebc27ff2b685a4c5e583622654e7d67e
#
_entry.id   ebc27ff2b685a4c5e583622654e7d67e
#
_cell.length_a   1.000
_cell.length_b   1.000
_cell.length_c   1.000
_cell.angle_alpha   90.00
_cell.angle_beta   90.00
_cell.angle_gamma   90.00
#
_symmetry.space_group_name_H-M   'P 1'
#
loop_
_entity.id
_entity.type
_entity.pdbx_description
1 polymer ?
#
loop_
_entity_poly.entity_id
_entity_poly.type
_entity_poly.pdbx_seq_one_letter_code
_entity_poly.pdbx_strand_id
1 'polypeptide(L)'
;MAPKAIGYARTSTARQTGGIEAQVLALKEAGCTVVFQEQVSTRLKEKERHQLQAALTSLEEGDELVVSKLDRLGRTQVEVVSRLHSLQQQGIHVRTLDGLVNTRGMGKFAPVLIGLLSGLAEVERSLIQERTLESIQHRRATGGNLGGRPKTNQAKERLVLRLREEGCSYRSVREQTGLALSTIRRIISEQEEVSC
;
A
#
# COMPACT_ATOMS: atom_id res chain seq x y z
N MET A 1 -13.44 -19.88 27.19
CA MET A 1 -12.06 -20.37 27.05
C MET A 1 -11.10 -19.36 27.68
N ALA A 2 -9.90 -19.77 28.11
CA ALA A 2 -8.90 -18.78 28.55
C ALA A 2 -8.46 -17.92 27.36
N PRO A 3 -8.33 -16.59 27.55
CA PRO A 3 -7.88 -15.71 26.48
C PRO A 3 -6.52 -16.14 25.94
N LYS A 4 -6.37 -16.25 24.62
CA LYS A 4 -5.12 -16.62 23.97
C LYS A 4 -4.42 -15.37 23.42
N ALA A 5 -3.09 -15.42 23.36
CA ALA A 5 -2.26 -14.41 22.73
C ALA A 5 -1.76 -14.94 21.40
N ILE A 6 -2.08 -14.25 20.30
CA ILE A 6 -1.66 -14.57 18.94
C ILE A 6 -0.66 -13.52 18.48
N GLY A 7 0.51 -13.98 18.05
CA GLY A 7 1.57 -13.13 17.53
C GLY A 7 1.49 -12.96 16.02
N TYR A 8 1.86 -11.75 15.51
CA TYR A 8 2.05 -11.52 14.08
C TYR A 8 3.40 -10.83 13.83
N ALA A 9 4.21 -11.44 12.96
CA ALA A 9 5.52 -10.95 12.55
C ALA A 9 5.55 -10.67 11.04
N ARG A 10 6.22 -9.58 10.62
CA ARG A 10 6.35 -9.21 9.21
C ARG A 10 7.71 -8.58 8.90
N THR A 11 8.28 -8.96 7.74
CA THR A 11 9.44 -8.30 7.15
C THR A 11 9.19 -7.95 5.68
N SER A 12 9.93 -6.96 5.16
CA SER A 12 9.73 -6.44 3.79
C SER A 12 10.51 -7.17 2.71
N THR A 13 11.58 -7.91 3.05
CA THR A 13 12.46 -8.58 2.07
C THR A 13 13.12 -9.83 2.64
N ALA A 14 13.48 -10.78 1.75
CA ALA A 14 14.21 -11.99 2.08
C ALA A 14 15.62 -11.75 2.70
N ARG A 15 16.22 -10.57 2.49
CA ARG A 15 17.51 -10.20 3.13
C ARG A 15 17.39 -9.92 4.64
N GLN A 16 16.17 -9.87 5.18
CA GLN A 16 15.89 -9.62 6.60
C GLN A 16 15.39 -10.90 7.31
N THR A 17 15.83 -12.09 6.89
CA THR A 17 15.44 -13.36 7.52
C THR A 17 15.75 -13.36 9.02
N GLY A 18 16.92 -12.94 9.45
CA GLY A 18 17.23 -12.78 10.87
C GLY A 18 16.31 -11.82 11.63
N GLY A 19 15.72 -10.85 10.94
CA GLY A 19 14.77 -9.91 11.54
C GLY A 19 13.38 -10.52 11.80
N ILE A 20 12.93 -11.50 11.03
CA ILE A 20 11.64 -12.17 11.27
C ILE A 20 11.78 -13.22 12.37
N GLU A 21 12.89 -13.96 12.42
CA GLU A 21 13.18 -14.93 13.46
C GLU A 21 13.27 -14.28 14.84
N ALA A 22 13.95 -13.14 14.94
CA ALA A 22 14.01 -12.35 16.17
C ALA A 22 12.62 -11.87 16.62
N GLN A 23 11.77 -11.41 15.69
CA GLN A 23 10.39 -11.04 16.02
C GLN A 23 9.59 -12.24 16.52
N VAL A 24 9.69 -13.39 15.86
CA VAL A 24 9.00 -14.63 16.27
C VAL A 24 9.43 -15.08 17.65
N LEU A 25 10.72 -15.04 17.94
CA LEU A 25 11.26 -15.39 19.26
C LEU A 25 10.69 -14.46 20.33
N ALA A 26 10.80 -13.15 20.13
CA ALA A 26 10.28 -12.15 21.07
C ALA A 26 8.76 -12.28 21.30
N LEU A 27 7.99 -12.63 20.27
CA LEU A 27 6.55 -12.87 20.41
C LEU A 27 6.25 -14.13 21.21
N LYS A 28 7.02 -15.20 21.04
CA LYS A 28 6.89 -16.41 21.84
C LYS A 28 7.25 -16.16 23.32
N GLU A 29 8.33 -15.43 23.56
CA GLU A 29 8.75 -15.01 24.92
C GLU A 29 7.71 -14.10 25.58
N ALA A 30 6.98 -13.30 24.78
CA ALA A 30 5.86 -12.47 25.24
C ALA A 30 4.56 -13.26 25.53
N GLY A 31 4.59 -14.61 25.39
CA GLY A 31 3.48 -15.49 25.73
C GLY A 31 2.54 -15.82 24.58
N CYS A 32 2.90 -15.53 23.32
CA CYS A 32 2.06 -15.91 22.18
C CYS A 32 2.04 -17.43 21.99
N THR A 33 0.83 -18.00 21.95
CA THR A 33 0.61 -19.44 21.73
C THR A 33 0.84 -19.84 20.28
N VAL A 34 0.48 -18.96 19.35
CA VAL A 34 0.66 -19.10 17.90
C VAL A 34 1.27 -17.83 17.35
N VAL A 35 2.20 -17.94 16.41
CA VAL A 35 2.80 -16.79 15.72
C VAL A 35 2.66 -16.96 14.22
N PHE A 36 1.90 -16.09 13.60
CA PHE A 36 1.79 -15.97 12.14
C PHE A 36 2.92 -15.08 11.62
N GLN A 37 3.58 -15.52 10.55
CA GLN A 37 4.71 -14.80 9.99
C GLN A 37 4.60 -14.69 8.47
N GLU A 38 4.95 -13.55 7.91
CA GLU A 38 5.00 -13.37 6.46
C GLU A 38 6.13 -12.45 6.02
N GLN A 39 6.65 -12.75 4.83
CA GLN A 39 7.62 -11.90 4.15
C GLN A 39 6.93 -11.25 2.97
N VAL A 40 6.50 -10.02 3.15
CA VAL A 40 5.74 -9.30 2.13
C VAL A 40 6.21 -7.85 2.01
N SER A 41 6.30 -7.38 0.77
CA SER A 41 6.59 -5.97 0.50
C SER A 41 5.51 -5.09 1.13
N THR A 42 5.91 -3.94 1.65
CA THR A 42 4.99 -2.91 2.11
C THR A 42 4.05 -2.39 1.01
N ARG A 43 4.32 -2.70 -0.27
CA ARG A 43 3.50 -2.30 -1.42
C ARG A 43 2.33 -3.24 -1.71
N LEU A 44 2.32 -4.47 -1.17
CA LEU A 44 1.22 -5.41 -1.35
C LEU A 44 -0.07 -4.90 -0.71
N LYS A 45 -1.18 -5.10 -1.40
CA LYS A 45 -2.51 -4.74 -0.88
C LYS A 45 -2.83 -5.60 0.35
N GLU A 46 -3.71 -5.09 1.21
CA GLU A 46 -4.11 -5.78 2.44
C GLU A 46 -4.64 -7.21 2.18
N LYS A 47 -5.41 -7.40 1.11
CA LYS A 47 -5.96 -8.71 0.69
C LYS A 47 -4.89 -9.76 0.35
N GLU A 48 -3.68 -9.34 0.07
CA GLU A 48 -2.54 -10.20 -0.27
C GLU A 48 -1.70 -10.58 0.97
N ARG A 49 -2.08 -10.08 2.16
CA ARG A 49 -1.44 -10.37 3.44
C ARG A 49 -2.13 -11.55 4.12
N HIS A 50 -1.94 -12.73 3.55
CA HIS A 50 -2.66 -13.95 3.93
C HIS A 50 -2.43 -14.36 5.39
N GLN A 51 -1.19 -14.21 5.90
CA GLN A 51 -0.87 -14.57 7.28
C GLN A 51 -1.48 -13.58 8.29
N LEU A 52 -1.55 -12.29 7.95
CA LEU A 52 -2.26 -11.33 8.78
C LEU A 52 -3.76 -11.66 8.83
N GLN A 53 -4.37 -11.98 7.68
CA GLN A 53 -5.79 -12.36 7.64
C GLN A 53 -6.04 -13.65 8.46
N ALA A 54 -5.16 -14.65 8.33
CA ALA A 54 -5.24 -15.87 9.13
C ALA A 54 -5.13 -15.59 10.65
N ALA A 55 -4.20 -14.71 11.05
CA ALA A 55 -4.07 -14.28 12.44
C ALA A 55 -5.36 -13.62 12.94
N LEU A 56 -5.91 -12.66 12.16
CA LEU A 56 -7.14 -11.95 12.52
C LEU A 56 -8.36 -12.88 12.62
N THR A 57 -8.50 -13.83 11.70
CA THR A 57 -9.59 -14.81 11.70
C THR A 57 -9.50 -15.80 12.87
N SER A 58 -8.31 -16.04 13.40
CA SER A 58 -8.08 -16.95 14.53
C SER A 58 -8.37 -16.33 15.90
N LEU A 59 -8.63 -15.02 15.95
CA LEU A 59 -8.91 -14.29 17.19
C LEU A 59 -10.40 -14.30 17.51
N GLU A 60 -10.70 -14.45 18.79
CA GLU A 60 -12.04 -14.40 19.37
C GLU A 60 -12.13 -13.26 20.41
N GLU A 61 -13.34 -12.92 20.82
CA GLU A 61 -13.56 -11.92 21.87
C GLU A 61 -12.77 -12.25 23.15
N GLY A 62 -12.05 -11.26 23.67
CA GLY A 62 -11.18 -11.40 24.84
C GLY A 62 -9.75 -11.85 24.52
N ASP A 63 -9.46 -12.30 23.30
CA ASP A 63 -8.11 -12.65 22.86
C ASP A 63 -7.20 -11.41 22.69
N GLU A 64 -5.91 -11.64 22.51
CA GLU A 64 -4.91 -10.59 22.35
C GLU A 64 -4.08 -10.80 21.07
N LEU A 65 -4.04 -9.78 20.20
CA LEU A 65 -3.10 -9.71 19.08
C LEU A 65 -1.81 -9.01 19.53
N VAL A 66 -0.69 -9.69 19.40
CA VAL A 66 0.62 -9.16 19.80
C VAL A 66 1.49 -8.93 18.56
N VAL A 67 2.06 -7.74 18.43
CA VAL A 67 2.99 -7.37 17.34
C VAL A 67 4.23 -6.70 17.92
N SER A 68 5.34 -6.74 17.18
CA SER A 68 6.56 -6.05 17.62
C SER A 68 6.38 -4.53 17.65
N LYS A 69 5.71 -3.97 16.64
CA LYS A 69 5.41 -2.54 16.50
C LYS A 69 4.11 -2.37 15.72
N LEU A 70 3.44 -1.22 15.89
CA LEU A 70 2.19 -0.90 15.20
C LEU A 70 2.28 -0.93 13.67
N ASP A 71 3.43 -0.56 13.09
CA ASP A 71 3.66 -0.56 11.64
C ASP A 71 3.56 -1.96 11.01
N ARG A 72 3.54 -3.01 11.81
CA ARG A 72 3.28 -4.37 11.33
C ARG A 72 1.82 -4.56 10.92
N LEU A 73 0.90 -3.86 11.57
CA LEU A 73 -0.54 -3.99 11.35
C LEU A 73 -1.05 -3.29 10.07
N GLY A 74 -0.38 -2.25 9.60
CA GLY A 74 -0.80 -1.49 8.42
C GLY A 74 0.37 -0.89 7.65
N ARG A 75 0.11 -0.33 6.46
CA ARG A 75 1.08 0.43 5.65
C ARG A 75 1.02 1.92 5.95
N THR A 76 -0.15 2.39 6.30
CA THR A 76 -0.42 3.78 6.63
C THR A 76 -0.95 3.87 8.05
N GLN A 77 -0.82 5.05 8.67
CA GLN A 77 -1.40 5.29 9.99
C GLN A 77 -2.91 5.03 9.98
N VAL A 78 -3.60 5.43 8.91
CA VAL A 78 -5.04 5.21 8.74
C VAL A 78 -5.40 3.72 8.76
N GLU A 79 -4.65 2.87 8.04
CA GLU A 79 -4.86 1.41 8.06
C GLU A 79 -4.66 0.83 9.47
N VAL A 80 -3.60 1.26 10.17
CA VAL A 80 -3.30 0.80 11.54
C VAL A 80 -4.42 1.18 12.49
N VAL A 81 -4.83 2.44 12.47
CA VAL A 81 -5.86 2.95 13.38
C VAL A 81 -7.23 2.32 13.09
N SER A 82 -7.60 2.19 11.81
CA SER A 82 -8.84 1.52 11.41
C SER A 82 -8.87 0.07 11.90
N ARG A 83 -7.73 -0.63 11.84
CA ARG A 83 -7.61 -2.00 12.34
C ARG A 83 -7.71 -2.07 13.86
N LEU A 84 -7.02 -1.17 14.58
CA LEU A 84 -7.15 -1.08 16.04
C LEU A 84 -8.61 -0.86 16.47
N HIS A 85 -9.32 0.02 15.78
CA HIS A 85 -10.74 0.29 16.04
C HIS A 85 -11.60 -0.94 15.76
N SER A 86 -11.39 -1.62 14.63
CA SER A 86 -12.13 -2.85 14.29
C SER A 86 -11.90 -3.96 15.31
N LEU A 87 -10.66 -4.20 15.73
CA LEU A 87 -10.32 -5.20 16.75
C LEU A 87 -10.95 -4.87 18.09
N GLN A 88 -10.94 -3.60 18.48
CA GLN A 88 -11.59 -3.16 19.71
C GLN A 88 -13.10 -3.37 19.68
N GLN A 89 -13.77 -3.10 18.55
CA GLN A 89 -15.22 -3.39 18.41
C GLN A 89 -15.54 -4.87 18.53
N GLN A 90 -14.61 -5.74 18.14
CA GLN A 90 -14.72 -7.19 18.28
C GLN A 90 -14.32 -7.70 19.68
N GLY A 91 -14.00 -6.81 20.61
CA GLY A 91 -13.54 -7.19 21.94
C GLY A 91 -12.15 -7.81 21.98
N ILE A 92 -11.35 -7.65 20.91
CA ILE A 92 -9.99 -8.18 20.80
C ILE A 92 -8.99 -7.11 21.29
N HIS A 93 -8.08 -7.53 22.15
CA HIS A 93 -7.02 -6.67 22.67
C HIS A 93 -5.81 -6.61 21.73
N VAL A 94 -5.07 -5.49 21.76
CA VAL A 94 -3.84 -5.33 21.00
C VAL A 94 -2.72 -4.90 21.93
N ARG A 95 -1.56 -5.57 21.80
CA ARG A 95 -0.34 -5.22 22.52
C ARG A 95 0.86 -5.16 21.58
N THR A 96 1.70 -4.14 21.77
CA THR A 96 2.98 -4.02 21.07
C THR A 96 4.15 -4.31 22.02
N LEU A 97 5.21 -4.96 21.49
CA LEU A 97 6.38 -5.31 22.31
C LEU A 97 7.23 -4.08 22.68
N ASP A 98 7.13 -3.00 21.91
CA ASP A 98 7.76 -1.71 22.23
C ASP A 98 7.03 -0.93 23.35
N GLY A 99 5.92 -1.48 23.86
CA GLY A 99 5.15 -0.88 24.95
C GLY A 99 4.27 0.32 24.54
N LEU A 100 4.24 0.69 23.26
CA LEU A 100 3.49 1.86 22.78
C LEU A 100 1.97 1.67 22.94
N VAL A 101 1.47 0.47 22.72
CA VAL A 101 0.04 0.15 22.83
C VAL A 101 -0.16 -1.13 23.67
N ASN A 102 -1.07 -1.03 24.64
CA ASN A 102 -1.60 -2.16 25.40
C ASN A 102 -3.06 -1.87 25.72
N THR A 103 -3.97 -2.25 24.80
CA THR A 103 -5.39 -1.90 24.96
C THR A 103 -6.04 -2.59 26.15
N ARG A 104 -5.57 -3.77 26.57
CA ARG A 104 -6.02 -4.44 27.78
C ARG A 104 -5.63 -3.68 29.04
N GLY A 105 -4.37 -3.24 29.12
CA GLY A 105 -3.87 -2.44 30.27
C GLY A 105 -4.50 -1.05 30.36
N MET A 106 -4.89 -0.48 29.23
CA MET A 106 -5.58 0.83 29.19
C MET A 106 -7.05 0.77 29.58
N GLY A 107 -7.68 -0.41 29.56
CA GLY A 107 -9.07 -0.59 29.95
C GLY A 107 -10.02 0.39 29.22
N LYS A 108 -10.82 1.14 30.00
CA LYS A 108 -11.80 2.11 29.47
C LYS A 108 -11.17 3.31 28.71
N PHE A 109 -9.86 3.54 28.80
CA PHE A 109 -9.18 4.61 28.07
C PHE A 109 -8.73 4.20 26.65
N ALA A 110 -8.68 2.89 26.36
CA ALA A 110 -8.31 2.42 25.03
C ALA A 110 -9.17 3.00 23.90
N PRO A 111 -10.52 3.08 23.99
CA PRO A 111 -11.35 3.72 22.99
C PRO A 111 -11.01 5.19 22.75
N VAL A 112 -10.72 5.94 23.82
CA VAL A 112 -10.38 7.36 23.73
C VAL A 112 -9.07 7.56 22.98
N LEU A 113 -8.06 6.76 23.32
CA LEU A 113 -6.77 6.82 22.62
C LEU A 113 -6.90 6.48 21.14
N ILE A 114 -7.63 5.41 20.83
CA ILE A 114 -7.85 4.97 19.44
C ILE A 114 -8.63 6.06 18.67
N GLY A 115 -9.64 6.66 19.28
CA GLY A 115 -10.37 7.79 18.71
C GLY A 115 -9.49 9.00 18.41
N LEU A 116 -8.59 9.34 19.33
CA LEU A 116 -7.63 10.43 19.14
C LEU A 116 -6.66 10.14 17.98
N LEU A 117 -6.10 8.93 17.94
CA LEU A 117 -5.23 8.49 16.84
C LEU A 117 -5.96 8.50 15.50
N SER A 118 -7.25 8.13 15.48
CA SER A 118 -8.10 8.19 14.28
C SER A 118 -8.23 9.63 13.77
N GLY A 119 -8.55 10.56 14.67
CA GLY A 119 -8.67 11.98 14.33
C GLY A 119 -7.36 12.57 13.78
N LEU A 120 -6.22 12.25 14.40
CA LEU A 120 -4.91 12.68 13.90
C LEU A 120 -4.58 12.11 12.51
N ALA A 121 -4.87 10.82 12.27
CA ALA A 121 -4.65 10.20 10.97
C ALA A 121 -5.54 10.82 9.87
N GLU A 122 -6.74 11.25 10.21
CA GLU A 122 -7.66 11.91 9.29
C GLU A 122 -7.19 13.33 8.92
N VAL A 123 -6.70 14.08 9.90
CA VAL A 123 -6.07 15.40 9.68
C VAL A 123 -4.81 15.26 8.81
N GLU A 124 -3.94 14.30 9.08
CA GLU A 124 -2.75 14.06 8.23
C GLU A 124 -3.13 13.75 6.79
N ARG A 125 -4.16 12.91 6.59
CA ARG A 125 -4.67 12.59 5.25
C ARG A 125 -5.20 13.83 4.52
N SER A 126 -5.94 14.69 5.22
CA SER A 126 -6.47 15.94 4.68
C SER A 126 -5.34 16.86 4.22
N LEU A 127 -4.32 17.07 5.06
CA LEU A 127 -3.16 17.89 4.72
C LEU A 127 -2.36 17.36 3.52
N ILE A 128 -2.23 16.03 3.38
CA ILE A 128 -1.60 15.41 2.20
C ILE A 128 -2.42 15.68 0.94
N GLN A 129 -3.75 15.59 1.01
CA GLN A 129 -4.64 15.89 -0.11
C GLN A 129 -4.55 17.37 -0.52
N GLU A 130 -4.57 18.29 0.42
CA GLU A 130 -4.41 19.73 0.16
C GLU A 130 -3.10 20.04 -0.56
N ARG A 131 -1.97 19.56 -0.04
CA ARG A 131 -0.65 19.73 -0.70
C ARG A 131 -0.61 19.14 -2.10
N THR A 132 -1.28 18.01 -2.31
CA THR A 132 -1.36 17.38 -3.63
C THR A 132 -2.15 18.23 -4.60
N LEU A 133 -3.30 18.77 -4.18
CA LEU A 133 -4.12 19.67 -4.98
C LEU A 133 -3.38 20.97 -5.32
N GLU A 134 -2.75 21.60 -4.35
CA GLU A 134 -1.91 22.79 -4.55
C GLU A 134 -0.78 22.51 -5.56
N SER A 135 -0.09 21.39 -5.43
CA SER A 135 0.97 20.98 -6.37
C SER A 135 0.44 20.75 -7.78
N ILE A 136 -0.76 20.18 -7.93
CA ILE A 136 -1.42 20.00 -9.23
C ILE A 136 -1.81 21.36 -9.83
N GLN A 137 -2.42 22.25 -9.04
CA GLN A 137 -2.80 23.58 -9.47
C GLN A 137 -1.59 24.39 -9.91
N HIS A 138 -0.52 24.39 -9.12
CA HIS A 138 0.73 25.06 -9.48
C HIS A 138 1.31 24.52 -10.80
N ARG A 139 1.37 23.19 -10.97
CA ARG A 139 1.85 22.59 -12.24
C ARG A 139 0.95 22.92 -13.44
N ARG A 140 -0.37 23.02 -13.26
CA ARG A 140 -1.29 23.48 -14.31
C ARG A 140 -1.01 24.92 -14.72
N ALA A 141 -0.80 25.80 -13.74
CA ALA A 141 -0.53 27.21 -13.99
C ALA A 141 0.84 27.45 -14.66
N THR A 142 1.84 26.64 -14.34
CA THR A 142 3.22 26.76 -14.85
C THR A 142 3.50 25.89 -16.08
N GLY A 143 2.51 25.17 -16.63
CA GLY A 143 2.70 24.25 -17.74
C GLY A 143 3.53 23.01 -17.41
N GLY A 144 3.66 22.65 -16.11
CA GLY A 144 4.44 21.51 -15.64
C GLY A 144 3.72 20.18 -15.91
N ASN A 145 4.49 19.10 -15.85
CA ASN A 145 3.96 17.74 -16.04
C ASN A 145 3.05 17.34 -14.87
N LEU A 146 1.80 17.03 -15.18
CA LEU A 146 0.79 16.58 -14.20
C LEU A 146 0.90 15.10 -13.84
N GLY A 147 1.87 14.40 -14.41
CA GLY A 147 2.03 12.95 -14.29
C GLY A 147 1.30 12.21 -15.40
N GLY A 148 1.17 10.92 -15.24
CA GLY A 148 0.60 10.02 -16.24
C GLY A 148 1.69 9.25 -17.01
N ARG A 149 1.25 8.43 -17.99
CA ARG A 149 2.17 7.67 -18.83
C ARG A 149 3.01 8.64 -19.68
N PRO A 150 4.34 8.50 -19.70
CA PRO A 150 5.18 9.33 -20.57
C PRO A 150 4.69 9.28 -22.02
N LYS A 151 4.69 10.44 -22.69
CA LYS A 151 4.40 10.48 -24.12
C LYS A 151 5.45 9.65 -24.88
N THR A 152 5.03 9.10 -26.01
CA THR A 152 5.94 8.39 -26.91
C THR A 152 7.10 9.33 -27.31
N ASN A 153 8.29 8.80 -27.46
CA ASN A 153 9.44 9.59 -27.89
C ASN A 153 9.17 10.18 -29.29
N GLN A 154 9.37 11.49 -29.43
CA GLN A 154 9.15 12.21 -30.70
C GLN A 154 9.88 11.60 -31.90
N ALA A 155 11.09 11.03 -31.67
CA ALA A 155 11.80 10.34 -32.72
C ALA A 155 11.08 9.09 -33.22
N LYS A 156 10.45 8.35 -32.31
CA LYS A 156 9.60 7.19 -32.66
C LYS A 156 8.29 7.61 -33.34
N GLU A 157 7.69 8.72 -32.94
CA GLU A 157 6.49 9.27 -33.58
C GLU A 157 6.78 9.67 -35.04
N ARG A 158 7.87 10.41 -35.28
CA ARG A 158 8.31 10.76 -36.64
C ARG A 158 8.61 9.53 -37.48
N LEU A 159 9.24 8.49 -36.90
CA LEU A 159 9.52 7.25 -37.62
C LEU A 159 8.23 6.54 -38.02
N VAL A 160 7.21 6.50 -37.14
CA VAL A 160 5.89 5.92 -37.47
C VAL A 160 5.25 6.64 -38.66
N LEU A 161 5.23 7.97 -38.64
CA LEU A 161 4.63 8.77 -39.70
C LEU A 161 5.36 8.54 -41.03
N ARG A 162 6.70 8.61 -41.06
CA ARG A 162 7.50 8.36 -42.25
C ARG A 162 7.26 6.97 -42.84
N LEU A 163 7.26 5.93 -42.01
CA LEU A 163 6.99 4.56 -42.47
C LEU A 163 5.59 4.38 -43.05
N ARG A 164 4.62 5.15 -42.55
CA ARG A 164 3.25 5.16 -43.09
C ARG A 164 3.18 5.89 -44.44
N GLU A 165 3.87 7.00 -44.58
CA GLU A 165 4.01 7.73 -45.87
C GLU A 165 4.70 6.84 -46.95
N GLU A 166 5.69 6.04 -46.56
CA GLU A 166 6.34 5.05 -47.39
C GLU A 166 5.45 3.83 -47.73
N GLY A 167 4.18 3.77 -47.26
CA GLY A 167 3.22 2.72 -47.54
C GLY A 167 3.39 1.46 -46.72
N CYS A 168 4.21 1.45 -45.65
CA CYS A 168 4.42 0.29 -44.81
C CYS A 168 3.13 -0.12 -44.07
N SER A 169 2.87 -1.42 -43.93
CA SER A 169 1.74 -1.93 -43.18
C SER A 169 1.87 -1.67 -41.67
N TYR A 170 0.77 -1.61 -40.94
CA TYR A 170 0.77 -1.44 -39.48
C TYR A 170 1.60 -2.51 -38.75
N ARG A 171 1.66 -3.72 -39.32
CA ARG A 171 2.45 -4.83 -38.76
C ARG A 171 3.94 -4.57 -38.93
N SER A 172 4.36 -4.10 -40.10
CA SER A 172 5.76 -3.73 -40.38
C SER A 172 6.19 -2.53 -39.54
N VAL A 173 5.36 -1.52 -39.39
CA VAL A 173 5.65 -0.36 -38.52
C VAL A 173 5.82 -0.79 -37.06
N ARG A 174 5.01 -1.74 -36.57
CA ARG A 174 5.16 -2.32 -35.23
C ARG A 174 6.50 -3.01 -35.05
N GLU A 175 6.91 -3.84 -36.01
CA GLU A 175 8.18 -4.58 -35.96
C GLU A 175 9.36 -3.65 -35.93
N GLN A 176 9.37 -2.56 -36.72
CA GLN A 176 10.48 -1.61 -36.81
C GLN A 176 10.54 -0.64 -35.63
N THR A 177 9.40 -0.24 -35.07
CA THR A 177 9.35 0.77 -33.98
C THR A 177 9.28 0.17 -32.58
N GLY A 178 8.85 -1.10 -32.46
CA GLY A 178 8.57 -1.77 -31.18
C GLY A 178 7.36 -1.21 -30.43
N LEU A 179 6.51 -0.40 -31.07
CA LEU A 179 5.33 0.21 -30.47
C LEU A 179 4.10 -0.70 -30.59
N ALA A 180 3.19 -0.60 -29.63
CA ALA A 180 1.90 -1.30 -29.71
C ALA A 180 1.05 -0.73 -30.86
N LEU A 181 0.24 -1.57 -31.52
CA LEU A 181 -0.63 -1.16 -32.63
C LEU A 181 -1.60 -0.03 -32.24
N SER A 182 -2.11 -0.03 -31.02
CA SER A 182 -2.96 1.04 -30.50
C SER A 182 -2.22 2.39 -30.44
N THR A 183 -0.95 2.38 -30.05
CA THR A 183 -0.10 3.59 -30.03
C THR A 183 0.16 4.10 -31.45
N ILE A 184 0.46 3.21 -32.41
CA ILE A 184 0.69 3.55 -33.80
C ILE A 184 -0.58 4.18 -34.41
N ARG A 185 -1.73 3.58 -34.20
CA ARG A 185 -3.01 4.14 -34.67
C ARG A 185 -3.30 5.53 -34.10
N ARG A 186 -3.08 5.71 -32.80
CA ARG A 186 -3.25 7.02 -32.15
C ARG A 186 -2.34 8.09 -32.78
N ILE A 187 -1.04 7.79 -32.98
CA ILE A 187 -0.09 8.75 -33.58
C ILE A 187 -0.57 9.18 -34.98
N ILE A 188 -1.09 8.26 -35.80
CA ILE A 188 -1.55 8.54 -37.14
C ILE A 188 -2.83 9.38 -37.10
N SER A 189 -3.82 9.03 -36.26
CA SER A 189 -5.06 9.80 -36.15
C SER A 189 -4.85 11.22 -35.63
N GLU A 190 -3.95 11.40 -34.63
CA GLU A 190 -3.58 12.73 -34.12
C GLU A 190 -2.94 13.62 -35.23
N GLN A 191 -2.19 13.04 -36.17
CA GLN A 191 -1.62 13.78 -37.30
C GLN A 191 -2.67 14.14 -38.35
N GLU A 192 -3.61 13.26 -38.64
CA GLU A 192 -4.70 13.49 -39.58
C GLU A 192 -5.61 14.63 -39.10
N GLU A 193 -5.90 14.70 -37.80
CA GLU A 193 -6.69 15.79 -37.19
C GLU A 193 -6.00 17.18 -37.25
N VAL A 194 -4.67 17.21 -37.23
CA VAL A 194 -3.90 18.47 -37.32
C VAL A 194 -3.75 18.97 -38.76
N SER A 195 -3.96 18.08 -39.74
CA SER A 195 -3.79 18.37 -41.18
C SER A 195 -5.10 18.77 -41.88
N CYS A 196 -6.24 18.71 -41.17
CA CYS A 196 -7.55 19.23 -41.60
C CYS A 196 -7.83 20.58 -40.97
#